data_7cf8803d0b53f1bac2ded5d664392fe5
#
_entry.id   7cf8803d0b53f1bac2ded5d664392fe5
#
_cell.length_a   1.000
_cell.length_b   1.000
_cell.length_c   1.000
_cell.angle_alpha   90.00
_cell.angle_beta   90.00
_cell.angle_gamma   90.00
#
_symmetry.space_group_name_H-M   'P 1'
#
loop_
_entity.id
_entity.type
_entity.pdbx_description
1 polymer ?
#
loop_
_entity_poly.entity_id
_entity_poly.type
_entity_poly.pdbx_seq_one_letter_code
_entity_poly.pdbx_strand_id
1 'polypeptide(L)'
;LILQNSENIRQIKSAAQDQIHKLAYYDSLTGLPNRILFIQKLSEMTRDEGADGARRFAVITIDLDHFKDINDTMGHSIGDTILGSVGKRLGAALPDSAVVARTGEDEFAVTMPLSDGGFNSRDVAEKVQNVIRSEPFRVFNQSFQIRVSIGLATYPDNGTDPDQVLKNADIALNRAKEDGRDNIREYLEDFDRVVQQRFQLLNDLRDALDKNELTLYFQPQLDLHSQKVIGAEALIRWWKPDQSKQGGAFIPPGVFVPIAEQSGLIVPMGEWVMRYACE
;
A
#
# COMPACT_ATOMS: atom_id res chain seq x y z
N LEU A 1 20.32 36.32 -40.56
CA LEU A 1 21.09 35.92 -39.35
C LEU A 1 20.33 36.23 -38.05
N ILE A 2 19.82 37.47 -37.85
CA ILE A 2 19.11 37.85 -36.60
C ILE A 2 17.77 37.09 -36.45
N LEU A 3 16.98 36.97 -37.52
CA LEU A 3 15.70 36.23 -37.50
C LEU A 3 15.89 34.74 -37.26
N GLN A 4 16.92 34.16 -37.88
CA GLN A 4 17.26 32.74 -37.72
C GLN A 4 17.75 32.42 -36.29
N ASN A 5 18.45 33.36 -35.65
CA ASN A 5 18.90 33.24 -34.27
C ASN A 5 17.72 33.33 -33.27
N SER A 6 16.73 34.18 -33.55
CA SER A 6 15.53 34.32 -32.69
C SER A 6 14.64 33.08 -32.75
N GLU A 7 14.56 32.45 -33.91
CA GLU A 7 13.78 31.21 -34.12
C GLU A 7 14.44 30.02 -33.43
N ASN A 8 15.76 29.86 -33.51
CA ASN A 8 16.51 28.87 -32.79
C ASN A 8 16.38 29.02 -31.25
N ILE A 9 16.44 30.27 -30.73
CA ILE A 9 16.26 30.52 -29.30
C ILE A 9 14.85 30.15 -28.85
N ARG A 10 13.81 30.42 -29.66
CA ARG A 10 12.44 30.01 -29.34
C ARG A 10 12.28 28.50 -29.33
N GLN A 11 12.87 27.79 -30.30
CA GLN A 11 12.82 26.32 -30.35
C GLN A 11 13.56 25.70 -29.18
N ILE A 12 14.73 26.19 -28.81
CA ILE A 12 15.48 25.72 -27.64
C ILE A 12 14.68 25.97 -26.35
N LYS A 13 14.06 27.16 -26.22
CA LYS A 13 13.25 27.47 -25.04
C LYS A 13 12.00 26.62 -24.94
N SER A 14 11.30 26.36 -26.05
CA SER A 14 10.15 25.47 -26.11
C SER A 14 10.54 24.05 -25.74
N ALA A 15 11.61 23.51 -26.36
CA ALA A 15 12.09 22.16 -26.05
C ALA A 15 12.51 22.00 -24.56
N ALA A 16 13.18 23.04 -24.01
CA ALA A 16 13.54 23.04 -22.59
C ALA A 16 12.30 23.08 -21.68
N GLN A 17 11.28 23.86 -22.02
CA GLN A 17 10.01 23.90 -21.28
C GLN A 17 9.27 22.57 -21.34
N ASP A 18 9.22 21.94 -22.52
CA ASP A 18 8.60 20.62 -22.70
C ASP A 18 9.33 19.53 -21.90
N GLN A 19 10.66 19.63 -21.84
CA GLN A 19 11.45 18.69 -21.05
C GLN A 19 11.28 18.89 -19.55
N ILE A 20 11.22 20.14 -19.08
CA ILE A 20 10.91 20.47 -17.67
C ILE A 20 9.51 19.95 -17.32
N HIS A 21 8.53 20.19 -18.19
CA HIS A 21 7.16 19.70 -17.99
C HIS A 21 7.12 18.16 -17.89
N LYS A 22 7.81 17.46 -18.79
CA LYS A 22 7.89 16.00 -18.74
C LYS A 22 8.52 15.50 -17.44
N LEU A 23 9.63 16.09 -17.01
CA LEU A 23 10.30 15.72 -15.76
C LEU A 23 9.46 16.02 -14.51
N ALA A 24 8.66 17.10 -14.53
CA ALA A 24 7.83 17.50 -13.40
C ALA A 24 6.56 16.63 -13.24
N TYR A 25 6.01 16.13 -14.33
CA TYR A 25 4.66 15.52 -14.35
C TYR A 25 4.61 14.06 -14.80
N TYR A 26 5.69 13.52 -15.35
CA TYR A 26 5.72 12.15 -15.85
C TYR A 26 6.85 11.34 -15.23
N ASP A 27 6.60 10.07 -15.03
CA ASP A 27 7.62 9.09 -14.62
C ASP A 27 8.57 8.81 -15.79
N SER A 28 9.87 8.96 -15.57
CA SER A 28 10.87 8.84 -16.64
C SER A 28 11.07 7.43 -17.17
N LEU A 29 10.74 6.41 -16.37
CA LEU A 29 10.88 5.01 -16.75
C LEU A 29 9.69 4.52 -17.59
N THR A 30 8.49 4.80 -17.15
CA THR A 30 7.25 4.27 -17.75
C THR A 30 6.64 5.24 -18.77
N GLY A 31 6.96 6.54 -18.67
CA GLY A 31 6.32 7.60 -19.44
C GLY A 31 4.89 7.92 -18.99
N LEU A 32 4.39 7.26 -17.95
CA LEU A 32 3.08 7.53 -17.37
C LEU A 32 3.07 8.81 -16.55
N PRO A 33 1.92 9.44 -16.29
CA PRO A 33 1.74 10.42 -15.25
C PRO A 33 2.42 9.99 -13.93
N ASN A 34 3.10 10.92 -13.27
CA ASN A 34 3.60 10.71 -11.92
C ASN A 34 2.51 11.05 -10.89
N ARG A 35 2.82 10.90 -9.59
CA ARG A 35 1.91 11.21 -8.49
C ARG A 35 1.35 12.64 -8.56
N ILE A 36 2.18 13.62 -8.94
CA ILE A 36 1.77 15.03 -9.01
C ILE A 36 0.68 15.23 -10.06
N LEU A 37 0.92 14.72 -11.28
CA LEU A 37 -0.06 14.82 -12.35
C LEU A 37 -1.31 14.01 -12.06
N PHE A 38 -1.19 12.87 -11.39
CA PHE A 38 -2.33 12.06 -11.00
C PHE A 38 -3.27 12.82 -10.05
N ILE A 39 -2.74 13.44 -8.99
CA ILE A 39 -3.52 14.25 -8.05
C ILE A 39 -4.16 15.46 -8.76
N GLN A 40 -3.42 16.09 -9.68
CA GLN A 40 -3.98 17.18 -10.48
C GLN A 40 -5.18 16.68 -11.31
N LYS A 41 -5.09 15.51 -11.95
CA LYS A 41 -6.19 14.92 -12.71
C LYS A 41 -7.39 14.56 -11.84
N LEU A 42 -7.18 14.02 -10.64
CA LEU A 42 -8.24 13.82 -9.66
C LEU A 42 -8.93 15.15 -9.31
N SER A 43 -8.15 16.21 -9.09
CA SER A 43 -8.68 17.56 -8.78
C SER A 43 -9.48 18.15 -9.95
N GLU A 44 -9.09 17.88 -11.19
CA GLU A 44 -9.85 18.26 -12.38
C GLU A 44 -11.20 17.52 -12.42
N MET A 45 -11.19 16.20 -12.14
CA MET A 45 -12.40 15.38 -12.14
C MET A 45 -13.40 15.76 -11.04
N THR A 46 -12.92 16.22 -9.87
CA THR A 46 -13.80 16.67 -8.78
C THR A 46 -14.43 18.04 -9.04
N ARG A 47 -13.77 18.91 -9.83
CA ARG A 47 -14.28 20.25 -10.18
C ARG A 47 -15.29 20.24 -11.32
N ASP A 48 -15.24 19.22 -12.15
CA ASP A 48 -16.10 19.09 -13.32
C ASP A 48 -17.48 18.59 -12.88
N GLU A 49 -18.31 19.53 -12.39
CA GLU A 49 -19.72 19.29 -12.10
C GLU A 49 -20.45 18.97 -13.40
N GLY A 50 -20.66 17.69 -13.68
CA GLY A 50 -21.48 17.26 -14.82
C GLY A 50 -22.92 17.82 -14.71
N ALA A 51 -23.64 17.88 -15.80
CA ALA A 51 -25.01 18.42 -15.86
C ALA A 51 -26.01 17.70 -14.93
N ASP A 52 -25.69 16.52 -14.42
CA ASP A 52 -26.54 15.67 -13.58
C ASP A 52 -26.02 15.47 -12.13
N GLY A 53 -25.12 16.30 -11.62
CA GLY A 53 -24.57 16.20 -10.26
C GLY A 53 -23.11 15.70 -10.22
N ALA A 54 -22.56 15.51 -9.03
CA ALA A 54 -21.17 15.13 -8.83
C ALA A 54 -20.81 13.84 -9.60
N ARG A 55 -19.80 13.91 -10.49
CA ARG A 55 -19.32 12.73 -11.23
C ARG A 55 -18.76 11.72 -10.25
N ARG A 56 -19.22 10.48 -10.36
CA ARG A 56 -18.61 9.36 -9.65
C ARG A 56 -17.39 8.86 -10.42
N PHE A 57 -16.30 8.57 -9.72
CA PHE A 57 -15.12 7.94 -10.30
C PHE A 57 -14.45 6.99 -9.31
N ALA A 58 -13.83 5.95 -9.84
CA ALA A 58 -13.01 5.04 -9.04
C ALA A 58 -11.59 5.58 -8.91
N VAL A 59 -10.99 5.41 -7.75
CA VAL A 59 -9.56 5.59 -7.49
C VAL A 59 -9.02 4.25 -7.01
N ILE A 60 -8.04 3.74 -7.73
CA ILE A 60 -7.45 2.43 -7.52
C ILE A 60 -5.96 2.62 -7.31
N THR A 61 -5.45 2.14 -6.20
CA THR A 61 -4.00 2.06 -5.93
C THR A 61 -3.55 0.62 -6.01
N ILE A 62 -2.39 0.40 -6.61
CA ILE A 62 -1.87 -0.90 -7.02
C ILE A 62 -0.43 -1.00 -6.55
N ASP A 63 -0.08 -2.13 -5.95
CA ASP A 63 1.29 -2.46 -5.55
C ASP A 63 1.67 -3.82 -6.12
N LEU A 64 2.88 -3.91 -6.68
CA LEU A 64 3.40 -5.16 -7.22
C LEU A 64 3.97 -6.03 -6.08
N ASP A 65 3.25 -7.08 -5.75
CA ASP A 65 3.62 -7.97 -4.65
C ASP A 65 5.01 -8.57 -4.84
N HIS A 66 5.84 -8.46 -3.79
CA HIS A 66 7.21 -9.00 -3.77
C HIS A 66 8.15 -8.45 -4.86
N PHE A 67 7.88 -7.24 -5.38
CA PHE A 67 8.71 -6.65 -6.43
C PHE A 67 10.14 -6.40 -5.97
N LYS A 68 10.33 -6.06 -4.70
CA LYS A 68 11.67 -5.91 -4.11
C LYS A 68 12.49 -7.19 -4.22
N ASP A 69 11.87 -8.35 -3.99
CA ASP A 69 12.57 -9.65 -4.08
C ASP A 69 13.08 -9.93 -5.51
N ILE A 70 12.33 -9.45 -6.51
CA ILE A 70 12.75 -9.52 -7.93
C ILE A 70 13.97 -8.63 -8.15
N ASN A 71 13.95 -7.38 -7.67
CA ASN A 71 15.07 -6.46 -7.79
C ASN A 71 16.32 -6.99 -7.07
N ASP A 72 16.17 -7.49 -5.85
CA ASP A 72 17.27 -8.00 -5.04
C ASP A 72 17.91 -9.27 -5.65
N THR A 73 17.08 -10.10 -6.32
CA THR A 73 17.54 -11.38 -6.89
C THR A 73 18.03 -11.24 -8.33
N MET A 74 17.36 -10.46 -9.16
CA MET A 74 17.56 -10.38 -10.61
C MET A 74 18.17 -9.06 -11.08
N GLY A 75 18.25 -8.07 -10.19
CA GLY A 75 18.79 -6.74 -10.47
C GLY A 75 17.75 -5.76 -11.02
N HIS A 76 17.97 -4.47 -10.76
CA HIS A 76 17.07 -3.38 -11.10
C HIS A 76 16.72 -3.26 -12.58
N SER A 77 17.61 -3.65 -13.49
CA SER A 77 17.35 -3.60 -14.95
C SER A 77 16.19 -4.50 -15.37
N ILE A 78 16.03 -5.66 -14.72
CA ILE A 78 14.90 -6.57 -14.95
C ILE A 78 13.62 -5.96 -14.36
N GLY A 79 13.70 -5.44 -13.13
CA GLY A 79 12.58 -4.74 -12.50
C GLY A 79 12.08 -3.57 -13.33
N ASP A 80 12.97 -2.72 -13.83
CA ASP A 80 12.64 -1.60 -14.70
C ASP A 80 11.89 -2.03 -15.97
N THR A 81 12.34 -3.13 -16.58
CA THR A 81 11.66 -3.70 -17.78
C THR A 81 10.27 -4.20 -17.42
N ILE A 82 10.09 -4.83 -16.26
CA ILE A 82 8.77 -5.27 -15.77
C ILE A 82 7.87 -4.06 -15.51
N LEU A 83 8.34 -3.03 -14.80
CA LEU A 83 7.59 -1.80 -14.53
C LEU A 83 7.12 -1.11 -15.82
N GLY A 84 8.02 -0.96 -16.80
CA GLY A 84 7.68 -0.41 -18.12
C GLY A 84 6.63 -1.25 -18.85
N SER A 85 6.68 -2.57 -18.68
CA SER A 85 5.72 -3.50 -19.31
C SER A 85 4.35 -3.46 -18.58
N VAL A 86 4.33 -3.34 -17.25
CA VAL A 86 3.10 -3.15 -16.46
C VAL A 86 2.40 -1.87 -16.90
N GLY A 87 3.12 -0.74 -16.97
CA GLY A 87 2.56 0.53 -17.41
C GLY A 87 1.95 0.47 -18.82
N LYS A 88 2.66 -0.14 -19.78
CA LYS A 88 2.15 -0.33 -21.15
C LYS A 88 0.90 -1.21 -21.19
N ARG A 89 0.90 -2.30 -20.41
CA ARG A 89 -0.22 -3.25 -20.37
C ARG A 89 -1.47 -2.63 -19.78
N LEU A 90 -1.32 -1.86 -18.70
CA LEU A 90 -2.42 -1.10 -18.10
C LEU A 90 -2.97 -0.03 -19.06
N GLY A 91 -2.10 0.77 -19.68
CA GLY A 91 -2.51 1.81 -20.62
C GLY A 91 -3.21 1.26 -21.86
N ALA A 92 -2.82 0.08 -22.34
CA ALA A 92 -3.46 -0.55 -23.52
C ALA A 92 -4.81 -1.21 -23.19
N ALA A 93 -5.04 -1.60 -21.94
CA ALA A 93 -6.24 -2.37 -21.57
C ALA A 93 -7.38 -1.49 -21.05
N LEU A 94 -7.07 -0.30 -20.57
CA LEU A 94 -8.05 0.63 -20.02
C LEU A 94 -8.51 1.64 -21.10
N PRO A 95 -9.74 2.17 -21.00
CA PRO A 95 -10.24 3.16 -21.96
C PRO A 95 -9.50 4.50 -21.84
N ASP A 96 -9.56 5.32 -22.88
CA ASP A 96 -8.93 6.66 -22.92
C ASP A 96 -9.43 7.62 -21.79
N SER A 97 -10.61 7.34 -21.24
CA SER A 97 -11.15 8.08 -20.10
C SER A 97 -10.46 7.75 -18.77
N ALA A 98 -9.71 6.66 -18.70
CA ALA A 98 -8.93 6.28 -17.53
C ALA A 98 -7.59 7.00 -17.51
N VAL A 99 -7.15 7.42 -16.33
CA VAL A 99 -5.79 7.92 -16.11
C VAL A 99 -5.00 6.86 -15.37
N VAL A 100 -3.94 6.38 -15.99
CA VAL A 100 -2.98 5.45 -15.38
C VAL A 100 -1.75 6.25 -15.00
N ALA A 101 -1.26 6.06 -13.78
CA ALA A 101 -0.08 6.75 -13.25
C ALA A 101 0.87 5.77 -12.56
N ARG A 102 2.14 6.13 -12.44
CA ARG A 102 3.09 5.50 -11.52
C ARG A 102 3.34 6.44 -10.36
N THR A 103 2.98 6.02 -9.15
CA THR A 103 2.94 6.88 -7.96
C THR A 103 4.09 6.62 -6.98
N GLY A 104 4.78 5.50 -7.13
CA GLY A 104 5.90 5.08 -6.28
C GLY A 104 6.89 4.17 -7.02
N GLU A 105 7.75 3.49 -6.27
CA GLU A 105 8.78 2.60 -6.84
C GLU A 105 8.16 1.40 -7.56
N ASP A 106 7.21 0.73 -6.94
CA ASP A 106 6.46 -0.42 -7.42
C ASP A 106 4.95 -0.19 -7.36
N GLU A 107 4.55 1.09 -7.22
CA GLU A 107 3.17 1.51 -7.07
C GLU A 107 2.63 2.17 -8.33
N PHE A 108 1.43 1.77 -8.71
CA PHE A 108 0.64 2.38 -9.78
C PHE A 108 -0.70 2.87 -9.23
N ALA A 109 -1.29 3.83 -9.92
CA ALA A 109 -2.64 4.28 -9.63
C ALA A 109 -3.46 4.40 -10.92
N VAL A 110 -4.75 4.16 -10.79
CA VAL A 110 -5.72 4.31 -11.89
C VAL A 110 -6.91 5.09 -11.37
N THR A 111 -7.37 6.06 -12.14
CA THR A 111 -8.71 6.65 -11.95
C THR A 111 -9.53 6.53 -13.22
N MET A 112 -10.83 6.30 -13.07
CA MET A 112 -11.74 6.17 -14.18
C MET A 112 -13.13 6.67 -13.80
N PRO A 113 -13.78 7.52 -14.64
CA PRO A 113 -15.17 7.91 -14.45
C PRO A 113 -16.09 6.68 -14.44
N LEU A 114 -17.07 6.70 -13.53
CA LEU A 114 -18.11 5.69 -13.44
C LEU A 114 -19.40 6.26 -14.04
N SER A 115 -20.09 5.49 -14.86
CA SER A 115 -21.37 5.87 -15.47
C SER A 115 -22.47 4.90 -15.06
N ASP A 116 -23.68 5.39 -14.92
CA ASP A 116 -24.85 4.54 -14.66
C ASP A 116 -25.03 3.51 -15.80
N GLY A 117 -25.03 2.22 -15.43
CA GLY A 117 -25.09 1.10 -16.38
C GLY A 117 -23.74 0.72 -17.01
N GLY A 118 -22.63 1.39 -16.67
CA GLY A 118 -21.26 1.02 -17.04
C GLY A 118 -20.57 0.13 -15.99
N PHE A 119 -19.25 0.15 -16.01
CA PHE A 119 -18.44 -0.56 -15.02
C PHE A 119 -18.64 0.07 -13.61
N ASN A 120 -18.83 -0.77 -12.61
CA ASN A 120 -18.68 -0.33 -11.23
C ASN A 120 -17.18 -0.28 -10.83
N SER A 121 -16.88 0.34 -9.71
CA SER A 121 -15.51 0.51 -9.24
C SER A 121 -14.76 -0.82 -9.06
N ARG A 122 -15.47 -1.86 -8.62
CA ARG A 122 -14.93 -3.21 -8.43
C ARG A 122 -14.57 -3.88 -9.76
N ASP A 123 -15.42 -3.75 -10.79
CA ASP A 123 -15.15 -4.30 -12.13
C ASP A 123 -13.88 -3.72 -12.73
N VAL A 124 -13.63 -2.40 -12.50
CA VAL A 124 -12.40 -1.74 -12.96
C VAL A 124 -11.19 -2.32 -12.24
N ALA A 125 -11.25 -2.49 -10.94
CA ALA A 125 -10.16 -3.07 -10.14
C ALA A 125 -9.87 -4.52 -10.55
N GLU A 126 -10.90 -5.33 -10.78
CA GLU A 126 -10.77 -6.71 -11.27
C GLU A 126 -10.17 -6.75 -12.68
N LYS A 127 -10.57 -5.84 -13.56
CA LYS A 127 -9.95 -5.71 -14.89
C LYS A 127 -8.47 -5.39 -14.78
N VAL A 128 -8.08 -4.44 -13.92
CA VAL A 128 -6.68 -4.08 -13.65
C VAL A 128 -5.89 -5.30 -13.16
N GLN A 129 -6.40 -6.01 -12.17
CA GLN A 129 -5.75 -7.21 -11.63
C GLN A 129 -5.59 -8.29 -12.72
N ASN A 130 -6.64 -8.57 -13.48
CA ASN A 130 -6.64 -9.58 -14.52
C ASN A 130 -5.65 -9.23 -15.65
N VAL A 131 -5.55 -7.97 -16.03
CA VAL A 131 -4.62 -7.49 -17.07
C VAL A 131 -3.17 -7.75 -16.67
N ILE A 132 -2.83 -7.58 -15.39
CA ILE A 132 -1.48 -7.84 -14.90
C ILE A 132 -1.22 -9.36 -14.78
N ARG A 133 -2.21 -10.13 -14.32
CA ARG A 133 -2.09 -11.57 -14.04
C ARG A 133 -2.22 -12.47 -15.27
N SER A 134 -2.91 -12.02 -16.34
CA SER A 134 -3.30 -12.86 -17.48
C SER A 134 -2.12 -13.52 -18.19
N GLU A 135 -1.01 -12.79 -18.29
CA GLU A 135 0.17 -13.30 -18.98
C GLU A 135 1.45 -12.96 -18.18
N PRO A 136 2.40 -13.89 -18.12
CA PRO A 136 3.69 -13.62 -17.50
C PRO A 136 4.44 -12.50 -18.24
N PHE A 137 5.24 -11.77 -17.50
CA PHE A 137 6.14 -10.76 -18.05
C PHE A 137 7.42 -11.46 -18.53
N ARG A 138 7.70 -11.37 -19.83
CA ARG A 138 8.89 -11.96 -20.44
C ARG A 138 10.00 -10.91 -20.51
N VAL A 139 11.08 -11.15 -19.80
CA VAL A 139 12.27 -10.29 -19.80
C VAL A 139 13.47 -11.15 -20.12
N PHE A 140 14.14 -10.87 -21.25
CA PHE A 140 15.17 -11.74 -21.82
C PHE A 140 14.61 -13.17 -22.02
N ASN A 141 15.27 -14.16 -21.45
CA ASN A 141 14.86 -15.58 -21.54
C ASN A 141 14.10 -16.05 -20.28
N GLN A 142 13.65 -15.13 -19.42
CA GLN A 142 12.95 -15.44 -18.16
C GLN A 142 11.51 -14.99 -18.22
N SER A 143 10.66 -15.66 -17.43
CA SER A 143 9.23 -15.40 -17.35
C SER A 143 8.83 -15.16 -15.91
N PHE A 144 8.22 -14.00 -15.64
CA PHE A 144 7.85 -13.55 -14.30
C PHE A 144 6.33 -13.46 -14.17
N GLN A 145 5.77 -14.21 -13.24
CA GLN A 145 4.37 -14.07 -12.86
C GLN A 145 4.26 -13.01 -11.77
N ILE A 146 3.69 -11.85 -12.12
CA ILE A 146 3.51 -10.75 -11.18
C ILE A 146 2.11 -10.84 -10.58
N ARG A 147 2.04 -10.66 -9.27
CA ARG A 147 0.81 -10.51 -8.49
C ARG A 147 0.71 -9.10 -7.99
N VAL A 148 -0.52 -8.67 -7.70
CA VAL A 148 -0.79 -7.30 -7.25
C VAL A 148 -1.80 -7.27 -6.13
N SER A 149 -1.50 -6.45 -5.16
CA SER A 149 -2.46 -6.00 -4.16
C SER A 149 -3.09 -4.70 -4.62
N ILE A 150 -4.39 -4.55 -4.44
CA ILE A 150 -5.17 -3.43 -4.94
C ILE A 150 -6.03 -2.85 -3.83
N GLY A 151 -5.94 -1.52 -3.66
CA GLY A 151 -6.86 -0.71 -2.87
C GLY A 151 -7.81 0.07 -3.77
N LEU A 152 -9.06 0.15 -3.38
CA LEU A 152 -10.13 0.79 -4.14
C LEU A 152 -10.90 1.76 -3.26
N ALA A 153 -11.11 2.98 -3.76
CA ALA A 153 -12.04 3.96 -3.21
C ALA A 153 -12.86 4.60 -4.34
N THR A 154 -14.04 5.10 -4.00
CA THR A 154 -14.96 5.72 -4.96
C THR A 154 -15.29 7.14 -4.52
N TYR A 155 -15.13 8.11 -5.41
CA TYR A 155 -15.60 9.47 -5.20
C TYR A 155 -17.08 9.57 -5.63
N PRO A 156 -17.95 10.26 -4.87
CA PRO A 156 -17.71 10.95 -3.59
C PRO A 156 -17.93 10.05 -2.36
N ASP A 157 -18.27 8.78 -2.53
CA ASP A 157 -18.71 7.88 -1.46
C ASP A 157 -17.62 7.68 -0.38
N ASN A 158 -16.36 7.62 -0.81
CA ASN A 158 -15.20 7.38 0.08
C ASN A 158 -14.32 8.63 0.23
N GLY A 159 -14.87 9.82 0.09
CA GLY A 159 -14.15 11.07 0.30
C GLY A 159 -14.70 12.21 -0.55
N THR A 160 -14.56 13.43 -0.05
CA THR A 160 -15.13 14.66 -0.67
C THR A 160 -14.07 15.50 -1.39
N ASP A 161 -12.80 15.14 -1.27
CA ASP A 161 -11.69 15.78 -1.98
C ASP A 161 -10.71 14.73 -2.54
N PRO A 162 -9.88 15.10 -3.53
CA PRO A 162 -8.95 14.18 -4.19
C PRO A 162 -7.96 13.49 -3.26
N ASP A 163 -7.40 14.23 -2.31
CA ASP A 163 -6.38 13.72 -1.39
C ASP A 163 -6.99 12.70 -0.43
N GLN A 164 -8.21 12.97 0.04
CA GLN A 164 -8.94 12.05 0.92
C GLN A 164 -9.27 10.73 0.21
N VAL A 165 -9.81 10.79 -1.02
CA VAL A 165 -10.17 9.57 -1.77
C VAL A 165 -8.92 8.74 -2.09
N LEU A 166 -7.82 9.39 -2.49
CA LEU A 166 -6.55 8.72 -2.75
C LEU A 166 -6.00 8.08 -1.46
N LYS A 167 -5.99 8.81 -0.35
CA LYS A 167 -5.59 8.28 0.97
C LYS A 167 -6.43 7.06 1.35
N ASN A 168 -7.74 7.09 1.10
CA ASN A 168 -8.63 6.00 1.45
C ASN A 168 -8.40 4.76 0.55
N ALA A 169 -8.05 4.96 -0.72
CA ALA A 169 -7.59 3.87 -1.58
C ALA A 169 -6.26 3.27 -1.07
N ASP A 170 -5.30 4.09 -0.61
CA ASP A 170 -4.04 3.63 -0.03
C ASP A 170 -4.25 2.83 1.27
N ILE A 171 -5.21 3.25 2.12
CA ILE A 171 -5.59 2.49 3.32
C ILE A 171 -6.15 1.11 2.93
N ALA A 172 -7.00 1.06 1.92
CA ALA A 172 -7.54 -0.20 1.41
C ALA A 172 -6.44 -1.10 0.81
N LEU A 173 -5.45 -0.51 0.11
CA LEU A 173 -4.28 -1.22 -0.40
C LEU A 173 -3.45 -1.86 0.73
N ASN A 174 -3.18 -1.11 1.79
CA ASN A 174 -2.47 -1.65 2.95
C ASN A 174 -3.24 -2.83 3.56
N ARG A 175 -4.57 -2.73 3.63
CA ARG A 175 -5.41 -3.84 4.07
C ARG A 175 -5.31 -5.05 3.14
N ALA A 176 -5.25 -4.85 1.82
CA ALA A 176 -5.03 -5.92 0.87
C ALA A 176 -3.70 -6.66 1.12
N LYS A 177 -2.62 -5.90 1.40
CA LYS A 177 -1.31 -6.48 1.74
C LYS A 177 -1.35 -7.29 3.04
N GLU A 178 -2.04 -6.80 4.08
CA GLU A 178 -2.21 -7.50 5.37
C GLU A 178 -3.04 -8.77 5.24
N ASP A 179 -4.07 -8.77 4.40
CA ASP A 179 -4.98 -9.91 4.20
C ASP A 179 -4.41 -10.99 3.26
N GLY A 180 -3.09 -11.05 3.11
CA GLY A 180 -2.38 -12.12 2.38
C GLY A 180 -1.96 -11.76 0.97
N ARG A 181 -2.04 -10.48 0.56
CA ARG A 181 -1.67 -9.99 -0.78
C ARG A 181 -2.50 -10.59 -1.92
N ASP A 182 -2.17 -10.27 -3.17
CA ASP A 182 -2.81 -10.81 -4.37
C ASP A 182 -4.35 -10.71 -4.36
N ASN A 183 -4.87 -9.65 -3.78
CA ASN A 183 -6.31 -9.43 -3.63
C ASN A 183 -6.69 -7.95 -3.81
N ILE A 184 -8.00 -7.69 -3.85
CA ILE A 184 -8.59 -6.36 -3.96
C ILE A 184 -9.35 -6.07 -2.66
N ARG A 185 -9.09 -4.91 -2.06
CA ARG A 185 -9.86 -4.38 -0.94
C ARG A 185 -10.49 -3.05 -1.31
N GLU A 186 -11.76 -2.91 -1.02
CA GLU A 186 -12.47 -1.65 -1.11
C GLU A 186 -12.40 -0.95 0.25
N TYR A 187 -12.23 0.38 0.22
CA TYR A 187 -12.19 1.17 1.44
C TYR A 187 -13.53 1.08 2.21
N LEU A 188 -13.41 0.81 3.49
CA LEU A 188 -14.51 0.85 4.46
C LEU A 188 -14.12 1.81 5.57
N GLU A 189 -15.07 2.62 6.05
CA GLU A 189 -14.81 3.59 7.15
C GLU A 189 -14.23 2.93 8.41
N ASP A 190 -14.57 1.67 8.65
CA ASP A 190 -13.97 0.88 9.73
C ASP A 190 -12.44 0.67 9.59
N PHE A 191 -11.88 0.81 8.39
CA PHE A 191 -10.42 0.66 8.18
C PHE A 191 -9.63 1.79 8.83
N ASP A 192 -10.12 3.04 8.77
CA ASP A 192 -9.49 4.16 9.47
C ASP A 192 -9.43 3.89 10.97
N ARG A 193 -10.50 3.35 11.55
CA ARG A 193 -10.54 2.99 12.96
C ARG A 193 -9.52 1.90 13.30
N VAL A 194 -9.40 0.89 12.46
CA VAL A 194 -8.41 -0.19 12.65
C VAL A 194 -6.98 0.34 12.57
N VAL A 195 -6.68 1.21 11.60
CA VAL A 195 -5.35 1.84 11.47
C VAL A 195 -5.03 2.70 12.69
N GLN A 196 -5.97 3.52 13.15
CA GLN A 196 -5.79 4.34 14.35
C GLN A 196 -5.60 3.47 15.62
N GLN A 197 -6.41 2.42 15.77
CA GLN A 197 -6.28 1.48 16.90
C GLN A 197 -4.91 0.80 16.89
N ARG A 198 -4.40 0.41 15.72
CA ARG A 198 -3.10 -0.23 15.58
C ARG A 198 -1.95 0.74 15.93
N PHE A 199 -2.03 1.98 15.44
CA PHE A 199 -1.05 3.02 15.80
C PHE A 199 -1.06 3.31 17.31
N GLN A 200 -2.25 3.41 17.90
CA GLN A 200 -2.39 3.58 19.33
C GLN A 200 -1.78 2.39 20.10
N LEU A 201 -2.07 1.16 19.64
CA LEU A 201 -1.57 -0.05 20.28
C LEU A 201 -0.04 -0.17 20.17
N LEU A 202 0.56 0.31 19.08
CA LEU A 202 2.01 0.39 18.94
C LEU A 202 2.65 1.34 19.97
N ASN A 203 2.07 2.51 20.17
CA ASN A 203 2.55 3.46 21.18
C ASN A 203 2.38 2.88 22.60
N ASP A 204 1.22 2.29 22.86
CA ASP A 204 0.95 1.63 24.14
C ASP A 204 1.93 0.48 24.42
N LEU A 205 2.27 -0.33 23.39
CA LEU A 205 3.23 -1.42 23.54
C LEU A 205 4.65 -0.92 23.88
N ARG A 206 5.05 0.20 23.26
CA ARG A 206 6.34 0.84 23.59
C ARG A 206 6.38 1.26 25.05
N ASP A 207 5.30 1.88 25.51
CA ASP A 207 5.14 2.29 26.92
C ASP A 207 5.08 1.09 27.86
N ALA A 208 4.46 -0.01 27.45
CA ALA A 208 4.27 -1.22 28.26
C ALA A 208 5.60 -1.89 28.66
N LEU A 209 6.61 -1.81 27.77
CA LEU A 209 7.96 -2.29 28.07
C LEU A 209 8.61 -1.54 29.26
N ASP A 210 8.35 -0.23 29.37
CA ASP A 210 8.90 0.63 30.44
C ASP A 210 8.06 0.61 31.72
N LYS A 211 6.75 0.33 31.59
CA LYS A 211 5.78 0.46 32.69
C LYS A 211 5.44 -0.85 33.41
N ASN A 212 6.15 -1.95 33.13
CA ASN A 212 5.88 -3.28 33.69
C ASN A 212 4.43 -3.77 33.47
N GLU A 213 3.86 -3.49 32.30
CA GLU A 213 2.53 -3.99 31.89
C GLU A 213 2.61 -5.38 31.26
N LEU A 214 3.83 -5.86 30.97
CA LEU A 214 4.11 -7.19 30.45
C LEU A 214 4.40 -8.15 31.59
N THR A 215 4.00 -9.41 31.44
CA THR A 215 4.30 -10.50 32.38
C THR A 215 4.52 -11.81 31.59
N LEU A 216 5.20 -12.76 32.23
CA LEU A 216 5.40 -14.10 31.68
C LEU A 216 4.53 -15.12 32.42
N TYR A 217 3.85 -15.94 31.63
CA TYR A 217 3.23 -17.17 32.12
C TYR A 217 4.10 -18.34 31.65
N PHE A 218 4.24 -19.36 32.49
CA PHE A 218 5.04 -20.53 32.19
C PHE A 218 4.16 -21.74 32.02
N GLN A 219 4.19 -22.35 30.83
CA GLN A 219 3.48 -23.58 30.55
C GLN A 219 4.44 -24.76 30.70
N PRO A 220 4.20 -25.69 31.65
CA PRO A 220 5.10 -26.81 31.87
C PRO A 220 5.09 -27.78 30.67
N GLN A 221 6.26 -28.27 30.33
CA GLN A 221 6.46 -29.34 29.34
C GLN A 221 6.76 -30.64 30.07
N LEU A 222 5.98 -31.67 29.76
CA LEU A 222 6.06 -32.99 30.39
C LEU A 222 6.67 -34.00 29.43
N ASP A 223 7.62 -34.78 29.93
CA ASP A 223 8.05 -36.00 29.24
C ASP A 223 6.96 -37.06 29.32
N LEU A 224 6.51 -37.55 28.15
CA LEU A 224 5.38 -38.47 28.07
C LEU A 224 5.66 -39.89 28.68
N HIS A 225 6.92 -40.29 28.77
CA HIS A 225 7.31 -41.60 29.32
C HIS A 225 7.47 -41.54 30.83
N SER A 226 8.22 -40.54 31.33
CA SER A 226 8.50 -40.37 32.75
C SER A 226 7.45 -39.58 33.50
N GLN A 227 6.60 -38.85 32.78
CA GLN A 227 5.61 -37.91 33.31
C GLN A 227 6.20 -36.82 34.20
N LYS A 228 7.50 -36.54 34.02
CA LYS A 228 8.19 -35.48 34.75
C LYS A 228 8.21 -34.18 33.93
N VAL A 229 8.20 -33.07 34.64
CA VAL A 229 8.42 -31.77 34.02
C VAL A 229 9.89 -31.68 33.57
N ILE A 230 10.10 -31.43 32.30
CA ILE A 230 11.43 -31.32 31.66
C ILE A 230 11.76 -29.89 31.21
N GLY A 231 10.78 -29.00 31.25
CA GLY A 231 10.96 -27.61 30.85
C GLY A 231 9.66 -26.82 31.04
N ALA A 232 9.72 -25.56 30.68
CA ALA A 232 8.54 -24.70 30.63
C ALA A 232 8.66 -23.76 29.42
N GLU A 233 7.56 -23.50 28.76
CA GLU A 233 7.46 -22.46 27.71
C GLU A 233 7.09 -21.13 28.38
N ALA A 234 7.89 -20.10 28.11
CA ALA A 234 7.60 -18.75 28.56
C ALA A 234 6.66 -18.05 27.58
N LEU A 235 5.49 -17.73 28.05
CA LEU A 235 4.42 -17.16 27.24
C LEU A 235 4.14 -15.72 27.71
N ILE A 236 4.46 -14.75 26.88
CA ILE A 236 4.26 -13.32 27.17
C ILE A 236 2.77 -12.97 27.24
N ARG A 237 2.41 -12.13 28.20
CA ARG A 237 1.06 -11.61 28.44
C ARG A 237 1.14 -10.10 28.63
N TRP A 238 0.18 -9.38 28.05
CA TRP A 238 0.08 -7.94 28.21
C TRP A 238 -1.25 -7.56 28.86
N TRP A 239 -1.12 -6.87 30.00
CA TRP A 239 -2.24 -6.29 30.72
C TRP A 239 -2.14 -4.77 30.65
N LYS A 240 -2.94 -4.17 29.76
CA LYS A 240 -3.01 -2.73 29.61
C LYS A 240 -3.94 -2.15 30.69
N PRO A 241 -3.45 -1.27 31.58
CA PRO A 241 -4.30 -0.62 32.57
C PRO A 241 -5.38 0.23 31.91
N ASP A 242 -6.63 0.12 32.35
CA ASP A 242 -7.70 1.03 31.94
C ASP A 242 -7.83 2.16 32.96
N GLN A 243 -7.42 3.37 32.58
CA GLN A 243 -7.50 4.54 33.45
C GLN A 243 -8.94 4.95 33.79
N SER A 244 -9.93 4.47 33.05
CA SER A 244 -11.36 4.80 33.23
C SER A 244 -12.14 3.79 34.05
N LYS A 245 -11.57 2.60 34.32
CA LYS A 245 -12.23 1.50 35.05
C LYS A 245 -11.24 0.81 35.97
N GLN A 246 -11.71 0.34 37.13
CA GLN A 246 -10.94 -0.57 37.99
C GLN A 246 -10.76 -1.92 37.29
N GLY A 247 -9.69 -2.07 36.51
CA GLY A 247 -9.33 -3.29 35.80
C GLY A 247 -8.63 -2.95 34.47
N GLY A 248 -7.65 -3.76 34.10
CA GLY A 248 -6.95 -3.65 32.83
C GLY A 248 -7.60 -4.49 31.72
N ALA A 249 -7.26 -4.24 30.48
CA ALA A 249 -7.62 -5.06 29.34
C ALA A 249 -6.48 -6.04 29.02
N PHE A 250 -6.81 -7.31 28.87
CA PHE A 250 -5.87 -8.30 28.37
C PHE A 250 -5.73 -8.16 26.84
N ILE A 251 -4.53 -7.92 26.38
CA ILE A 251 -4.21 -7.87 24.97
C ILE A 251 -3.57 -9.21 24.56
N PRO A 252 -4.21 -9.99 23.67
CA PRO A 252 -3.68 -11.29 23.26
C PRO A 252 -2.35 -11.18 22.49
N PRO A 253 -1.39 -12.12 22.66
CA PRO A 253 -0.13 -12.13 21.92
C PRO A 253 -0.31 -12.08 20.40
N GLY A 254 -1.30 -12.77 19.85
CA GLY A 254 -1.64 -12.74 18.43
C GLY A 254 -1.99 -11.35 17.88
N VAL A 255 -2.29 -10.37 18.74
CA VAL A 255 -2.58 -8.99 18.36
C VAL A 255 -1.31 -8.14 18.41
N PHE A 256 -0.53 -8.20 19.50
CA PHE A 256 0.59 -7.27 19.69
C PHE A 256 1.95 -7.80 19.19
N VAL A 257 2.15 -9.11 19.11
CA VAL A 257 3.42 -9.67 18.59
C VAL A 257 3.66 -9.29 17.11
N PRO A 258 2.66 -9.41 16.20
CA PRO A 258 2.85 -8.95 14.82
C PRO A 258 3.15 -7.43 14.72
N ILE A 259 2.61 -6.62 15.61
CA ILE A 259 2.92 -5.19 15.69
C ILE A 259 4.37 -4.97 16.14
N ALA A 260 4.83 -5.73 17.15
CA ALA A 260 6.21 -5.70 17.61
C ALA A 260 7.21 -6.09 16.51
N GLU A 261 6.90 -7.13 15.73
CA GLU A 261 7.73 -7.60 14.61
C GLU A 261 7.88 -6.53 13.53
N GLN A 262 6.77 -5.94 13.08
CA GLN A 262 6.76 -4.93 12.03
C GLN A 262 7.41 -3.61 12.44
N SER A 263 7.36 -3.27 13.72
CA SER A 263 7.92 -2.03 14.27
C SER A 263 9.35 -2.17 14.78
N GLY A 264 9.91 -3.38 14.81
CA GLY A 264 11.21 -3.67 15.40
C GLY A 264 11.21 -3.74 16.94
N LEU A 265 10.07 -3.52 17.62
CA LEU A 265 9.94 -3.68 19.08
C LEU A 265 10.09 -5.13 19.54
N ILE A 266 10.03 -6.08 18.63
CA ILE A 266 10.24 -7.51 18.93
C ILE A 266 11.63 -7.76 19.54
N VAL A 267 12.64 -6.97 19.15
CA VAL A 267 14.01 -7.12 19.66
C VAL A 267 14.10 -6.74 21.15
N PRO A 268 13.79 -5.49 21.57
CA PRO A 268 13.80 -5.14 23.00
C PRO A 268 12.81 -5.96 23.82
N MET A 269 11.67 -6.37 23.24
CA MET A 269 10.73 -7.27 23.91
C MET A 269 11.33 -8.67 24.14
N GLY A 270 12.07 -9.21 23.18
CA GLY A 270 12.78 -10.48 23.33
C GLY A 270 13.88 -10.42 24.38
N GLU A 271 14.63 -9.32 24.45
CA GLU A 271 15.62 -9.08 25.52
C GLU A 271 14.96 -9.04 26.91
N TRP A 272 13.82 -8.37 27.00
CA TRP A 272 13.03 -8.31 28.24
C TRP A 272 12.56 -9.73 28.65
N VAL A 273 11.99 -10.51 27.71
CA VAL A 273 11.54 -11.89 27.97
C VAL A 273 12.68 -12.77 28.45
N MET A 274 13.85 -12.73 27.80
CA MET A 274 14.99 -13.56 28.20
C MET A 274 15.49 -13.18 29.60
N ARG A 275 15.56 -11.89 29.91
CA ARG A 275 15.97 -11.44 31.25
C ARG A 275 15.02 -11.92 32.31
N TYR A 276 13.71 -11.72 32.12
CA TYR A 276 12.68 -12.05 33.10
C TYR A 276 12.45 -13.56 33.27
N ALA A 277 12.71 -14.36 32.23
CA ALA A 277 12.61 -15.82 32.29
C ALA A 277 13.81 -16.47 33.03
N CYS A 278 14.95 -15.76 33.17
CA CYS A 278 16.14 -16.26 33.85
C CYS A 278 16.26 -15.78 35.30
N GLU A 279 15.46 -14.83 35.75
CA GLU A 279 15.32 -14.38 37.12
C GLU A 279 14.41 -15.31 37.94
#